data_66549e17f4a132ba2434053fea235dd7
#
_entry.id   66549e17f4a132ba2434053fea235dd7
#
_cell.length_a   1.000
_cell.length_b   1.000
_cell.length_c   1.000
_cell.angle_alpha   90.00
_cell.angle_beta   90.00
_cell.angle_gamma   90.00
#
_symmetry.space_group_name_H-M   'P 1'
#
loop_
_entity.id
_entity.type
_entity.pdbx_description
1 polymer ?
#
loop_
_entity_poly.entity_id
_entity_poly.type
_entity_poly.pdbx_seq_one_letter_code
_entity_poly.pdbx_strand_id
1 'polypeptide(L)'
;DHVLVSSDRDLLTTLALGFGLLLIVQQVFSALRSWILLHIGTNLSLQWRTNVFAHLLRLPVQYFERRHLGDIVSRFGAVDEIQSKLTASFFSAFIDGLMSAVTLAMMFLYSPALAWLAVAAMAVYALIRALWFRPLRLATEQEIVHHASQQSHFLETVRGIKAVKLFQRQNERRSSWLSLVAEQMNAGVRTQRLFIGFETVNGLLFGLVGIAILWMGARLTLDGVMTVGVLMAFKAYKDQFDGRVAGLIEKYFELRMLRLQGERLADIVLTKPESESLFPAPGAPGTDGAVPVIRMQGLRFRYAETDPWVVDGIDLTIQPGESVAFVGPSGCGKTTLINLILGVFPPAEGDILIGDASLRRGGGEALRSMIGTVMQDDTLFAGSIADNICF
;
A
#
# COMPACT_ATOMS: atom_id res chain seq x y z
N ASP A 1 -8.86 16.21 -47.64
CA ASP A 1 -9.67 16.98 -48.59
C ASP A 1 -9.36 16.64 -50.04
N HIS A 2 -8.07 16.69 -50.49
CA HIS A 2 -7.70 16.49 -51.91
C HIS A 2 -8.15 15.13 -52.45
N VAL A 3 -7.92 14.03 -51.74
CA VAL A 3 -8.24 12.67 -52.19
C VAL A 3 -9.73 12.46 -52.47
N LEU A 4 -10.59 13.04 -51.62
CA LEU A 4 -12.05 12.92 -51.77
C LEU A 4 -12.58 13.84 -52.91
N VAL A 5 -11.99 15.03 -53.03
CA VAL A 5 -12.39 16.01 -54.06
C VAL A 5 -11.93 15.58 -55.45
N SER A 6 -10.69 15.01 -55.57
CA SER A 6 -10.13 14.51 -56.81
C SER A 6 -10.58 13.11 -57.22
N SER A 7 -11.28 12.38 -56.33
CA SER A 7 -11.69 10.98 -56.54
C SER A 7 -10.54 10.03 -56.85
N ASP A 8 -9.32 10.33 -56.35
CA ASP A 8 -8.10 9.57 -56.59
C ASP A 8 -8.07 8.28 -55.75
N ARG A 9 -8.42 7.17 -56.36
CA ARG A 9 -8.50 5.85 -55.70
C ARG A 9 -7.12 5.26 -55.38
N ASP A 10 -6.09 5.55 -56.17
CA ASP A 10 -4.76 5.02 -55.96
C ASP A 10 -4.10 5.69 -54.78
N LEU A 11 -4.24 7.00 -54.65
CA LEU A 11 -3.80 7.75 -53.45
C LEU A 11 -4.55 7.32 -52.19
N LEU A 12 -5.87 7.06 -52.29
CA LEU A 12 -6.67 6.54 -51.17
C LEU A 12 -6.15 5.19 -50.68
N THR A 13 -5.85 4.27 -51.62
CA THR A 13 -5.33 2.94 -51.30
C THR A 13 -3.93 3.04 -50.67
N THR A 14 -3.07 3.87 -51.20
CA THR A 14 -1.72 4.11 -50.65
C THR A 14 -1.77 4.67 -49.24
N LEU A 15 -2.65 5.64 -48.98
CA LEU A 15 -2.87 6.20 -47.63
C LEU A 15 -3.44 5.16 -46.68
N ALA A 16 -4.39 4.34 -47.11
CA ALA A 16 -4.97 3.27 -46.29
C ALA A 16 -3.90 2.25 -45.88
N LEU A 17 -3.03 1.82 -46.81
CA LEU A 17 -1.92 0.93 -46.48
C LEU A 17 -0.90 1.60 -45.54
N GLY A 18 -0.56 2.88 -45.78
CA GLY A 18 0.34 3.64 -44.92
C GLY A 18 -0.19 3.77 -43.48
N PHE A 19 -1.46 4.14 -43.32
CA PHE A 19 -2.10 4.21 -41.99
C PHE A 19 -2.24 2.82 -41.36
N GLY A 20 -2.52 1.77 -42.15
CA GLY A 20 -2.55 0.39 -41.67
C GLY A 20 -1.19 -0.05 -41.11
N LEU A 21 -0.10 0.26 -41.84
CA LEU A 21 1.25 -0.01 -41.34
C LEU A 21 1.58 0.76 -40.06
N LEU A 22 1.26 2.05 -40.01
CA LEU A 22 1.43 2.86 -38.80
C LEU A 22 0.66 2.29 -37.59
N LEU A 23 -0.55 1.82 -37.82
CA LEU A 23 -1.35 1.18 -36.76
C LEU A 23 -0.66 -0.08 -36.24
N ILE A 24 -0.14 -0.94 -37.14
CA ILE A 24 0.61 -2.14 -36.72
C ILE A 24 1.84 -1.76 -35.90
N VAL A 25 2.62 -0.81 -36.39
CA VAL A 25 3.82 -0.31 -35.66
C VAL A 25 3.42 0.24 -34.29
N GLN A 26 2.37 1.03 -34.21
CA GLN A 26 1.85 1.56 -32.94
C GLN A 26 1.46 0.44 -31.97
N GLN A 27 0.77 -0.60 -32.45
CA GLN A 27 0.39 -1.75 -31.61
C GLN A 27 1.60 -2.53 -31.12
N VAL A 28 2.61 -2.74 -31.95
CA VAL A 28 3.87 -3.39 -31.54
C VAL A 28 4.58 -2.60 -30.45
N PHE A 29 4.70 -1.28 -30.60
CA PHE A 29 5.28 -0.43 -29.55
C PHE A 29 4.46 -0.42 -28.27
N SER A 30 3.13 -0.41 -28.37
CA SER A 30 2.24 -0.49 -27.21
C SER A 30 2.39 -1.82 -26.46
N ALA A 31 2.47 -2.93 -27.20
CA ALA A 31 2.69 -4.26 -26.62
C ALA A 31 4.07 -4.35 -25.96
N LEU A 32 5.11 -3.87 -26.63
CA LEU A 32 6.49 -3.85 -26.09
C LEU A 32 6.56 -3.01 -24.80
N ARG A 33 5.96 -1.82 -24.81
CA ARG A 33 5.86 -0.96 -23.62
C ARG A 33 5.17 -1.70 -22.47
N SER A 34 4.02 -2.31 -22.73
CA SER A 34 3.26 -3.04 -21.72
C SER A 34 4.06 -4.21 -21.13
N TRP A 35 4.79 -4.92 -22.00
CA TRP A 35 5.65 -6.03 -21.59
C TRP A 35 6.82 -5.58 -20.71
N ILE A 36 7.50 -4.47 -21.08
CA ILE A 36 8.57 -3.87 -20.27
C ILE A 36 8.05 -3.43 -18.90
N LEU A 37 6.89 -2.73 -18.88
CA LEU A 37 6.29 -2.26 -17.63
C LEU A 37 5.88 -3.42 -16.73
N LEU A 38 5.38 -4.51 -17.29
CA LEU A 38 5.05 -5.74 -16.54
C LEU A 38 6.30 -6.30 -15.86
N HIS A 39 7.41 -6.44 -16.60
CA HIS A 39 8.66 -6.97 -16.04
C HIS A 39 9.26 -6.08 -14.95
N ILE A 40 9.33 -4.77 -15.20
CA ILE A 40 9.83 -3.81 -14.22
C ILE A 40 8.91 -3.81 -12.99
N GLY A 41 7.60 -3.79 -13.19
CA GLY A 41 6.61 -3.80 -12.12
C GLY A 41 6.71 -5.06 -11.25
N THR A 42 6.84 -6.24 -11.85
CA THR A 42 6.95 -7.51 -11.12
C THR A 42 8.23 -7.57 -10.28
N ASN A 43 9.38 -7.20 -10.86
CA ASN A 43 10.66 -7.21 -10.14
C ASN A 43 10.65 -6.21 -8.97
N LEU A 44 10.12 -5.01 -9.20
CA LEU A 44 10.02 -3.98 -8.17
C LEU A 44 9.07 -4.40 -7.04
N SER A 45 7.92 -5.02 -7.40
CA SER A 45 6.96 -5.58 -6.44
C SER A 45 7.61 -6.64 -5.56
N LEU A 46 8.38 -7.57 -6.16
CA LEU A 46 9.09 -8.60 -5.43
C LEU A 46 10.08 -8.00 -4.43
N GLN A 47 10.90 -7.04 -4.87
CA GLN A 47 11.87 -6.37 -3.99
C GLN A 47 11.21 -5.62 -2.84
N TRP A 48 10.15 -4.87 -3.12
CA TRP A 48 9.45 -4.10 -2.10
C TRP A 48 8.78 -5.00 -1.07
N ARG A 49 8.06 -6.02 -1.52
CA ARG A 49 7.44 -7.02 -0.61
C ARG A 49 8.47 -7.72 0.25
N THR A 50 9.58 -8.17 -0.35
CA THR A 50 10.65 -8.85 0.39
C THR A 50 11.27 -7.93 1.44
N ASN A 51 11.58 -6.68 1.08
CA ASN A 51 12.19 -5.73 2.01
C ASN A 51 11.25 -5.35 3.16
N VAL A 52 9.96 -5.08 2.86
CA VAL A 52 8.99 -4.75 3.89
C VAL A 52 8.68 -5.97 4.78
N PHE A 53 8.61 -7.17 4.20
CA PHE A 53 8.42 -8.38 4.97
C PHE A 53 9.63 -8.69 5.87
N ALA A 54 10.85 -8.56 5.35
CA ALA A 54 12.07 -8.70 6.14
C ALA A 54 12.13 -7.68 7.29
N HIS A 55 11.71 -6.43 7.03
CA HIS A 55 11.61 -5.41 8.08
C HIS A 55 10.52 -5.76 9.11
N LEU A 56 9.36 -6.22 8.66
CA LEU A 56 8.26 -6.65 9.53
C LEU A 56 8.71 -7.76 10.49
N LEU A 57 9.46 -8.75 10.01
CA LEU A 57 9.99 -9.83 10.83
C LEU A 57 10.99 -9.37 11.91
N ARG A 58 11.61 -8.21 11.70
CA ARG A 58 12.55 -7.60 12.65
C ARG A 58 11.90 -6.67 13.67
N LEU A 59 10.58 -6.44 13.55
CA LEU A 59 9.88 -5.59 14.52
C LEU A 59 9.71 -6.30 15.86
N PRO A 60 9.74 -5.55 16.98
CA PRO A 60 9.58 -6.14 18.31
C PRO A 60 8.20 -6.80 18.47
N VAL A 61 8.14 -7.87 19.25
CA VAL A 61 6.89 -8.63 19.51
C VAL A 61 5.76 -7.71 19.99
N GLN A 62 6.09 -6.68 20.77
CA GLN A 62 5.13 -5.67 21.25
C GLN A 62 4.37 -4.96 20.11
N TYR A 63 4.98 -4.83 18.93
CA TYR A 63 4.31 -4.26 17.75
C TYR A 63 3.12 -5.13 17.35
N PHE A 64 3.27 -6.46 17.38
CA PHE A 64 2.25 -7.42 16.98
C PHE A 64 1.17 -7.60 18.06
N GLU A 65 1.55 -7.59 19.33
CA GLU A 65 0.60 -7.75 20.45
C GLU A 65 -0.38 -6.57 20.59
N ARG A 66 0.05 -5.38 20.21
CA ARG A 66 -0.78 -4.16 20.29
C ARG A 66 -1.70 -3.95 19.09
N ARG A 67 -1.63 -4.80 18.08
CA ARG A 67 -2.37 -4.63 16.83
C ARG A 67 -3.13 -5.86 16.44
N HIS A 68 -4.29 -5.65 15.82
CA HIS A 68 -5.04 -6.75 15.26
C HIS A 68 -4.36 -7.28 13.99
N LEU A 69 -4.33 -8.59 13.83
CA LEU A 69 -3.70 -9.26 12.68
C LEU A 69 -4.22 -8.70 11.33
N GLY A 70 -5.55 -8.47 11.25
CA GLY A 70 -6.16 -7.89 10.04
C GLY A 70 -5.65 -6.49 9.68
N ASP A 71 -5.31 -5.67 10.69
CA ASP A 71 -4.73 -4.34 10.46
C ASP A 71 -3.30 -4.46 9.91
N ILE A 72 -2.49 -5.36 10.44
CA ILE A 72 -1.12 -5.62 9.94
C ILE A 72 -1.16 -6.10 8.50
N VAL A 73 -2.03 -7.08 8.18
CA VAL A 73 -2.21 -7.61 6.82
C VAL A 73 -2.66 -6.52 5.85
N SER A 74 -3.61 -5.69 6.27
CA SER A 74 -4.12 -4.58 5.46
C SER A 74 -3.05 -3.50 5.20
N ARG A 75 -2.21 -3.18 6.20
CA ARG A 75 -1.08 -2.25 6.05
C ARG A 75 0.02 -2.81 5.16
N PHE A 76 0.32 -4.09 5.28
CA PHE A 76 1.26 -4.76 4.38
C PHE A 76 0.77 -4.76 2.93
N GLY A 77 -0.54 -4.97 2.69
CA GLY A 77 -1.16 -4.89 1.36
C GLY A 77 -1.03 -3.50 0.69
N ALA A 78 -0.85 -2.43 1.46
CA ALA A 78 -0.60 -1.09 0.92
C ALA A 78 0.68 -1.01 0.06
N VAL A 79 1.66 -1.90 0.28
CA VAL A 79 2.89 -2.00 -0.53
C VAL A 79 2.56 -2.19 -2.01
N ASP A 80 1.64 -3.11 -2.30
CA ASP A 80 1.26 -3.45 -3.67
C ASP A 80 0.53 -2.30 -4.36
N GLU A 81 -0.37 -1.66 -3.63
CA GLU A 81 -1.12 -0.52 -4.15
C GLU A 81 -0.19 0.67 -4.46
N ILE A 82 0.73 0.98 -3.55
CA ILE A 82 1.72 2.04 -3.76
C ILE A 82 2.62 1.71 -4.94
N GLN A 83 3.19 0.51 -4.98
CA GLN A 83 4.14 0.11 -6.00
C GLN A 83 3.50 0.09 -7.39
N SER A 84 2.32 -0.54 -7.54
CA SER A 84 1.64 -0.64 -8.83
C SER A 84 1.27 0.72 -9.41
N LYS A 85 0.75 1.62 -8.57
CA LYS A 85 0.39 2.98 -8.98
C LYS A 85 1.62 3.83 -9.31
N LEU A 86 2.68 3.78 -8.49
CA LEU A 86 3.91 4.53 -8.77
C LEU A 86 4.55 4.10 -10.10
N THR A 87 4.69 2.78 -10.31
CA THR A 87 5.33 2.26 -11.53
C THR A 87 4.51 2.61 -12.78
N ALA A 88 3.20 2.37 -12.76
CA ALA A 88 2.34 2.66 -13.91
C ALA A 88 2.23 4.16 -14.19
N SER A 89 2.10 4.99 -13.14
CA SER A 89 1.85 6.42 -13.29
C SER A 89 3.07 7.19 -13.76
N PHE A 90 4.28 6.85 -13.31
CA PHE A 90 5.50 7.59 -13.64
C PHE A 90 5.81 7.57 -15.14
N PHE A 91 5.90 6.37 -15.73
CA PHE A 91 6.24 6.23 -17.16
C PHE A 91 5.15 6.78 -18.08
N SER A 92 3.88 6.54 -17.72
CA SER A 92 2.78 7.07 -18.52
C SER A 92 2.66 8.58 -18.41
N ALA A 93 2.92 9.19 -17.24
CA ALA A 93 2.89 10.64 -17.08
C ALA A 93 3.93 11.36 -17.95
N PHE A 94 5.14 10.81 -18.05
CA PHE A 94 6.18 11.38 -18.90
C PHE A 94 5.79 11.40 -20.38
N ILE A 95 5.30 10.27 -20.90
CA ILE A 95 4.86 10.15 -22.29
C ILE A 95 3.64 11.02 -22.56
N ASP A 96 2.65 10.99 -21.67
CA ASP A 96 1.43 11.78 -21.81
C ASP A 96 1.73 13.28 -21.75
N GLY A 97 2.69 13.71 -20.92
CA GLY A 97 3.15 15.10 -20.85
C GLY A 97 3.79 15.57 -22.17
N LEU A 98 4.71 14.79 -22.73
CA LEU A 98 5.35 15.11 -24.00
C LEU A 98 4.32 15.16 -25.13
N MET A 99 3.46 14.15 -25.20
CA MET A 99 2.46 14.07 -26.26
C MET A 99 1.36 15.13 -26.12
N SER A 100 0.98 15.53 -24.92
CA SER A 100 0.04 16.62 -24.69
C SER A 100 0.61 17.97 -25.17
N ALA A 101 1.90 18.20 -24.95
CA ALA A 101 2.58 19.39 -25.46
C ALA A 101 2.61 19.43 -27.00
N VAL A 102 2.91 18.31 -27.67
CA VAL A 102 2.90 18.19 -29.12
C VAL A 102 1.49 18.41 -29.68
N THR A 103 0.48 17.73 -29.12
CA THR A 103 -0.91 17.88 -29.57
C THR A 103 -1.42 19.30 -29.36
N LEU A 104 -1.07 19.93 -28.25
CA LEU A 104 -1.43 21.33 -27.99
C LEU A 104 -0.78 22.28 -29.01
N ALA A 105 0.51 22.10 -29.30
CA ALA A 105 1.20 22.88 -30.33
C ALA A 105 0.49 22.75 -31.71
N MET A 106 0.14 21.53 -32.09
CA MET A 106 -0.59 21.28 -33.34
C MET A 106 -1.97 21.96 -33.32
N MET A 107 -2.69 21.93 -32.21
CA MET A 107 -3.99 22.62 -32.08
C MET A 107 -3.86 24.13 -32.26
N PHE A 108 -2.81 24.74 -31.69
CA PHE A 108 -2.55 26.17 -31.88
C PHE A 108 -2.18 26.53 -33.31
N LEU A 109 -1.48 25.64 -34.03
CA LEU A 109 -1.17 25.85 -35.44
C LEU A 109 -2.40 25.80 -36.35
N TYR A 110 -3.39 24.97 -36.00
CA TYR A 110 -4.63 24.86 -36.79
C TYR A 110 -5.64 25.98 -36.47
N SER A 111 -5.90 26.24 -35.20
CA SER A 111 -6.83 27.29 -34.77
C SER A 111 -6.60 27.74 -33.34
N PRO A 112 -5.96 28.89 -33.09
CA PRO A 112 -5.74 29.39 -31.74
C PRO A 112 -7.03 29.58 -30.92
N ALA A 113 -8.11 30.04 -31.57
CA ALA A 113 -9.38 30.28 -30.88
C ALA A 113 -9.99 28.99 -30.30
N LEU A 114 -9.98 27.89 -31.09
CA LEU A 114 -10.48 26.60 -30.63
C LEU A 114 -9.53 25.96 -29.61
N ALA A 115 -8.20 26.18 -29.76
CA ALA A 115 -7.20 25.68 -28.82
C ALA A 115 -7.38 26.31 -27.43
N TRP A 116 -7.63 27.62 -27.34
CA TRP A 116 -7.89 28.28 -26.05
C TRP A 116 -9.16 27.76 -25.37
N LEU A 117 -10.20 27.44 -26.16
CA LEU A 117 -11.43 26.84 -25.62
C LEU A 117 -11.12 25.45 -24.97
N ALA A 118 -10.31 24.62 -25.61
CA ALA A 118 -9.89 23.33 -25.07
C ALA A 118 -9.04 23.51 -23.80
N VAL A 119 -8.10 24.46 -23.79
CA VAL A 119 -7.27 24.76 -22.60
C VAL A 119 -8.15 25.25 -21.43
N ALA A 120 -9.14 26.13 -21.71
CA ALA A 120 -10.08 26.59 -20.69
C ALA A 120 -10.92 25.44 -20.13
N ALA A 121 -11.36 24.51 -20.97
CA ALA A 121 -12.07 23.31 -20.52
C ALA A 121 -11.20 22.45 -19.60
N MET A 122 -9.91 22.27 -19.92
CA MET A 122 -8.96 21.54 -19.06
C MET A 122 -8.71 22.25 -17.72
N ALA A 123 -8.67 23.57 -17.70
CA ALA A 123 -8.57 24.34 -16.45
C ALA A 123 -9.82 24.15 -15.56
N VAL A 124 -11.00 24.16 -16.18
CA VAL A 124 -12.27 23.87 -15.47
C VAL A 124 -12.28 22.44 -14.93
N TYR A 125 -11.86 21.47 -15.74
CA TYR A 125 -11.73 20.08 -15.31
C TYR A 125 -10.78 19.94 -14.11
N ALA A 126 -9.59 20.54 -14.17
CA ALA A 126 -8.64 20.53 -13.07
C ALA A 126 -9.21 21.15 -11.78
N LEU A 127 -9.97 22.25 -11.92
CA LEU A 127 -10.66 22.89 -10.79
C LEU A 127 -11.72 21.96 -10.17
N ILE A 128 -12.58 21.38 -11.00
CA ILE A 128 -13.60 20.41 -10.55
C ILE A 128 -12.91 19.26 -9.81
N ARG A 129 -11.85 18.71 -10.38
CA ARG A 129 -11.08 17.61 -9.77
C ARG A 129 -10.47 17.99 -8.42
N ALA A 130 -9.92 19.19 -8.31
CA ALA A 130 -9.35 19.71 -7.07
C ALA A 130 -10.42 19.87 -5.97
N LEU A 131 -11.61 20.38 -6.32
CA LEU A 131 -12.74 20.52 -5.40
C LEU A 131 -13.27 19.15 -4.94
N TRP A 132 -13.34 18.17 -5.87
CA TRP A 132 -13.82 16.81 -5.58
C TRP A 132 -12.84 15.96 -4.79
N PHE A 133 -11.56 16.36 -4.74
CA PHE A 133 -10.52 15.58 -4.09
C PHE A 133 -10.74 15.36 -2.59
N ARG A 134 -11.09 16.43 -1.85
CA ARG A 134 -11.29 16.34 -0.39
C ARG A 134 -12.42 15.38 0.00
N PRO A 135 -13.66 15.52 -0.53
CA PRO A 135 -14.75 14.61 -0.20
C PRO A 135 -14.42 13.15 -0.60
N LEU A 136 -13.77 12.95 -1.75
CA LEU A 136 -13.37 11.62 -2.20
C LEU A 136 -12.33 11.00 -1.26
N ARG A 137 -11.30 11.75 -0.86
CA ARG A 137 -10.28 11.29 0.09
C ARG A 137 -10.90 10.85 1.42
N LEU A 138 -11.79 11.66 2.01
CA LEU A 138 -12.44 11.33 3.28
C LEU A 138 -13.33 10.08 3.16
N ALA A 139 -14.06 9.93 2.05
CA ALA A 139 -14.88 8.75 1.80
C ALA A 139 -14.01 7.49 1.68
N THR A 140 -12.91 7.54 0.92
CA THR A 140 -11.98 6.43 0.75
C THR A 140 -11.29 6.07 2.07
N GLU A 141 -10.92 7.05 2.90
CA GLU A 141 -10.34 6.81 4.23
C GLU A 141 -11.30 6.03 5.12
N GLN A 142 -12.57 6.43 5.17
CA GLN A 142 -13.61 5.71 5.91
C GLN A 142 -13.81 4.28 5.39
N GLU A 143 -13.86 4.10 4.08
CA GLU A 143 -14.00 2.79 3.44
C GLU A 143 -12.85 1.85 3.84
N ILE A 144 -11.61 2.33 3.85
CA ILE A 144 -10.42 1.57 4.27
C ILE A 144 -10.52 1.15 5.74
N VAL A 145 -10.98 2.05 6.63
CA VAL A 145 -11.14 1.75 8.06
C VAL A 145 -12.20 0.67 8.26
N HIS A 146 -13.37 0.80 7.64
CA HIS A 146 -14.44 -0.20 7.74
C HIS A 146 -14.03 -1.56 7.14
N HIS A 147 -13.30 -1.55 6.02
CA HIS A 147 -12.74 -2.76 5.42
C HIS A 147 -11.77 -3.48 6.39
N ALA A 148 -10.85 -2.74 7.02
CA ALA A 148 -9.91 -3.30 7.98
C ALA A 148 -10.62 -3.87 9.23
N SER A 149 -11.66 -3.20 9.73
CA SER A 149 -12.47 -3.67 10.86
C SER A 149 -13.23 -4.96 10.52
N GLN A 150 -13.87 -5.02 9.36
CA GLN A 150 -14.56 -6.22 8.87
C GLN A 150 -13.58 -7.40 8.72
N GLN A 151 -12.41 -7.17 8.13
CA GLN A 151 -11.39 -8.19 7.94
C GLN A 151 -10.82 -8.70 9.27
N SER A 152 -10.59 -7.81 10.23
CA SER A 152 -10.13 -8.19 11.57
C SER A 152 -11.15 -9.08 12.26
N HIS A 153 -12.44 -8.72 12.24
CA HIS A 153 -13.51 -9.52 12.84
C HIS A 153 -13.64 -10.91 12.18
N PHE A 154 -13.47 -10.97 10.85
CA PHE A 154 -13.47 -12.25 10.12
C PHE A 154 -12.32 -13.15 10.57
N LEU A 155 -11.08 -12.65 10.57
CA LEU A 155 -9.90 -13.40 10.98
C LEU A 155 -9.99 -13.86 12.44
N GLU A 156 -10.47 -12.99 13.34
CA GLU A 156 -10.69 -13.31 14.74
C GLU A 156 -11.73 -14.43 14.92
N THR A 157 -12.83 -14.37 14.15
CA THR A 157 -13.88 -15.40 14.18
C THR A 157 -13.35 -16.76 13.69
N VAL A 158 -12.56 -16.77 12.61
CA VAL A 158 -11.95 -18.01 12.08
C VAL A 158 -10.95 -18.57 13.08
N ARG A 159 -10.10 -17.72 13.68
CA ARG A 159 -9.13 -18.13 14.70
C ARG A 159 -9.82 -18.69 15.94
N GLY A 160 -10.91 -18.06 16.36
CA GLY A 160 -11.70 -18.46 17.53
C GLY A 160 -12.84 -19.46 17.23
N ILE A 161 -12.86 -20.13 16.08
CA ILE A 161 -13.99 -20.95 15.63
C ILE A 161 -14.36 -22.07 16.62
N LYS A 162 -13.37 -22.63 17.32
CA LYS A 162 -13.59 -23.66 18.33
C LYS A 162 -14.46 -23.12 19.50
N ALA A 163 -14.13 -21.94 20.00
CA ALA A 163 -14.90 -21.28 21.06
C ALA A 163 -16.30 -20.89 20.56
N VAL A 164 -16.42 -20.33 19.34
CA VAL A 164 -17.69 -19.97 18.73
C VAL A 164 -18.63 -21.18 18.64
N LYS A 165 -18.10 -22.35 18.25
CA LYS A 165 -18.89 -23.60 18.18
C LYS A 165 -19.24 -24.16 19.56
N LEU A 166 -18.28 -24.19 20.49
CA LEU A 166 -18.50 -24.73 21.84
C LEU A 166 -19.54 -23.91 22.63
N PHE A 167 -19.51 -22.59 22.50
CA PHE A 167 -20.46 -21.70 23.16
C PHE A 167 -21.72 -21.42 22.35
N GLN A 168 -21.88 -22.05 21.17
CA GLN A 168 -23.05 -21.91 20.27
C GLN A 168 -23.35 -20.45 19.88
N ARG A 169 -22.28 -19.62 19.70
CA ARG A 169 -22.39 -18.19 19.38
C ARG A 169 -22.31 -17.88 17.88
N GLN A 170 -22.59 -18.84 17.00
CA GLN A 170 -22.50 -18.67 15.53
C GLN A 170 -23.41 -17.54 15.04
N ASN A 171 -24.65 -17.48 15.53
CA ASN A 171 -25.62 -16.49 15.09
C ASN A 171 -25.22 -15.06 15.52
N GLU A 172 -24.69 -14.92 16.73
CA GLU A 172 -24.21 -13.64 17.24
C GLU A 172 -23.00 -13.12 16.44
N ARG A 173 -21.99 -13.99 16.22
CA ARG A 173 -20.82 -13.63 15.40
C ARG A 173 -21.18 -13.32 13.96
N ARG A 174 -22.14 -14.08 13.37
CA ARG A 174 -22.68 -13.80 12.04
C ARG A 174 -23.38 -12.44 11.99
N SER A 175 -24.21 -12.12 12.98
CA SER A 175 -24.93 -10.85 13.04
C SER A 175 -23.94 -9.67 13.14
N SER A 176 -22.95 -9.77 14.04
CA SER A 176 -21.91 -8.76 14.17
C SER A 176 -21.10 -8.56 12.90
N TRP A 177 -20.73 -9.67 12.22
CA TRP A 177 -20.02 -9.60 10.95
C TRP A 177 -20.87 -8.95 9.86
N LEU A 178 -22.15 -9.29 9.75
CA LEU A 178 -23.08 -8.68 8.79
C LEU A 178 -23.22 -7.17 9.00
N SER A 179 -23.23 -6.70 10.26
CA SER A 179 -23.24 -5.27 10.57
C SER A 179 -21.97 -4.57 10.02
N LEU A 180 -20.79 -5.15 10.26
CA LEU A 180 -19.53 -4.61 9.76
C LEU A 180 -19.45 -4.63 8.22
N VAL A 181 -19.97 -5.69 7.59
CA VAL A 181 -20.07 -5.75 6.12
C VAL A 181 -21.00 -4.66 5.60
N ALA A 182 -22.15 -4.43 6.26
CA ALA A 182 -23.08 -3.36 5.86
C ALA A 182 -22.44 -1.97 5.99
N GLU A 183 -21.67 -1.72 7.05
CA GLU A 183 -20.92 -0.46 7.23
C GLU A 183 -19.88 -0.27 6.12
N GLN A 184 -19.09 -1.32 5.82
CA GLN A 184 -18.12 -1.30 4.73
C GLN A 184 -18.79 -1.04 3.37
N MET A 185 -19.89 -1.75 3.07
CA MET A 185 -20.64 -1.58 1.84
C MET A 185 -21.22 -0.15 1.71
N ASN A 186 -21.76 0.40 2.79
CA ASN A 186 -22.29 1.76 2.81
C ASN A 186 -21.17 2.80 2.57
N ALA A 187 -19.98 2.59 3.14
CA ALA A 187 -18.81 3.43 2.87
C ALA A 187 -18.40 3.34 1.39
N GLY A 188 -18.31 2.12 0.83
CA GLY A 188 -18.02 1.91 -0.59
C GLY A 188 -19.05 2.55 -1.52
N VAL A 189 -20.35 2.43 -1.20
CA VAL A 189 -21.43 3.10 -1.96
C VAL A 189 -21.26 4.62 -1.92
N ARG A 190 -20.86 5.20 -0.78
CA ARG A 190 -20.57 6.64 -0.69
C ARG A 190 -19.42 7.06 -1.60
N THR A 191 -18.32 6.32 -1.58
CA THR A 191 -17.17 6.54 -2.48
C THR A 191 -17.61 6.42 -3.95
N GLN A 192 -18.35 5.38 -4.29
CA GLN A 192 -18.80 5.14 -5.66
C GLN A 192 -19.79 6.21 -6.15
N ARG A 193 -20.68 6.73 -5.29
CA ARG A 193 -21.56 7.86 -5.65
C ARG A 193 -20.76 9.12 -6.00
N LEU A 194 -19.68 9.39 -5.28
CA LEU A 194 -18.79 10.52 -5.60
C LEU A 194 -18.09 10.31 -6.94
N PHE A 195 -17.66 9.09 -7.25
CA PHE A 195 -17.08 8.76 -8.57
C PHE A 195 -18.10 8.95 -9.69
N ILE A 196 -19.31 8.40 -9.56
CA ILE A 196 -20.38 8.56 -10.56
C ILE A 196 -20.72 10.03 -10.77
N GLY A 197 -20.85 10.82 -9.69
CA GLY A 197 -21.08 12.25 -9.77
C GLY A 197 -19.98 12.99 -10.53
N PHE A 198 -18.72 12.66 -10.23
CA PHE A 198 -17.58 13.23 -10.91
C PHE A 198 -17.54 12.86 -12.40
N GLU A 199 -17.73 11.60 -12.76
CA GLU A 199 -17.76 11.14 -14.15
C GLU A 199 -18.89 11.79 -14.94
N THR A 200 -20.07 11.95 -14.31
CA THR A 200 -21.22 12.61 -14.94
C THR A 200 -20.93 14.07 -15.25
N VAL A 201 -20.36 14.83 -14.29
CA VAL A 201 -19.99 16.23 -14.50
C VAL A 201 -18.91 16.36 -15.57
N ASN A 202 -17.93 15.47 -15.59
CA ASN A 202 -16.89 15.44 -16.62
C ASN A 202 -17.45 15.12 -18.00
N GLY A 203 -18.32 14.12 -18.10
CA GLY A 203 -18.97 13.75 -19.35
C GLY A 203 -19.76 14.93 -19.94
N LEU A 204 -20.47 15.68 -19.08
CA LEU A 204 -21.17 16.91 -19.50
C LEU A 204 -20.20 17.99 -19.95
N LEU A 205 -19.13 18.25 -19.18
CA LEU A 205 -18.13 19.26 -19.54
C LEU A 205 -17.52 18.98 -20.90
N PHE A 206 -16.95 17.79 -21.11
CA PHE A 206 -16.30 17.43 -22.37
C PHE A 206 -17.27 17.31 -23.53
N GLY A 207 -18.50 16.83 -23.27
CA GLY A 207 -19.57 16.77 -24.26
C GLY A 207 -19.97 18.17 -24.76
N LEU A 208 -20.24 19.11 -23.83
CA LEU A 208 -20.57 20.47 -24.18
C LEU A 208 -19.45 21.20 -24.90
N VAL A 209 -18.22 21.05 -24.45
CA VAL A 209 -17.03 21.60 -25.12
C VAL A 209 -16.87 21.02 -26.51
N GLY A 210 -17.08 19.69 -26.66
CA GLY A 210 -17.05 19.02 -27.96
C GLY A 210 -18.07 19.60 -28.95
N ILE A 211 -19.30 19.83 -28.50
CA ILE A 211 -20.36 20.47 -29.30
C ILE A 211 -19.98 21.90 -29.66
N ALA A 212 -19.47 22.68 -28.69
CA ALA A 212 -19.05 24.06 -28.92
C ALA A 212 -17.91 24.14 -29.96
N ILE A 213 -16.92 23.27 -29.88
CA ILE A 213 -15.81 23.20 -30.84
C ILE A 213 -16.30 22.82 -32.23
N LEU A 214 -17.22 21.86 -32.34
CA LEU A 214 -17.80 21.48 -33.62
C LEU A 214 -18.62 22.63 -34.22
N TRP A 215 -19.44 23.31 -33.40
CA TRP A 215 -20.23 24.45 -33.83
C TRP A 215 -19.37 25.64 -34.30
N MET A 216 -18.36 26.01 -33.48
CA MET A 216 -17.44 27.10 -33.86
C MET A 216 -16.59 26.72 -35.08
N GLY A 217 -16.09 25.49 -35.14
CA GLY A 217 -15.30 24.99 -36.26
C GLY A 217 -16.10 24.91 -37.56
N ALA A 218 -17.37 24.45 -37.49
CA ALA A 218 -18.26 24.45 -38.65
C ALA A 218 -18.53 25.87 -39.14
N ARG A 219 -18.72 26.84 -38.24
CA ARG A 219 -18.86 28.25 -38.59
C ARG A 219 -17.64 28.81 -39.30
N LEU A 220 -16.43 28.55 -38.77
CA LEU A 220 -15.16 28.92 -39.40
C LEU A 220 -14.98 28.26 -40.78
N THR A 221 -15.51 27.06 -40.95
CA THR A 221 -15.50 26.35 -42.23
C THR A 221 -16.45 27.00 -43.25
N LEU A 222 -17.66 27.39 -42.82
CA LEU A 222 -18.64 28.11 -43.64
C LEU A 222 -18.10 29.50 -44.06
N ASP A 223 -17.38 30.18 -43.16
CA ASP A 223 -16.73 31.46 -43.42
C ASP A 223 -15.44 31.32 -44.32
N GLY A 224 -15.08 30.09 -44.73
CA GLY A 224 -13.93 29.82 -45.59
C GLY A 224 -12.55 29.93 -44.89
N VAL A 225 -12.52 30.07 -43.60
CA VAL A 225 -11.26 30.19 -42.78
C VAL A 225 -10.55 28.86 -42.62
N MET A 226 -11.30 27.76 -42.57
CA MET A 226 -10.75 26.41 -42.45
C MET A 226 -11.49 25.41 -43.34
N THR A 227 -10.85 24.26 -43.62
CA THR A 227 -11.49 23.18 -44.37
C THR A 227 -12.12 22.16 -43.42
N VAL A 228 -13.01 21.31 -43.94
CA VAL A 228 -13.62 20.20 -43.17
C VAL A 228 -12.53 19.24 -42.67
N GLY A 229 -11.51 18.97 -43.50
CA GLY A 229 -10.39 18.10 -43.10
C GLY A 229 -9.58 18.68 -41.95
N VAL A 230 -9.35 19.99 -41.92
CA VAL A 230 -8.68 20.69 -40.83
C VAL A 230 -9.53 20.61 -39.54
N LEU A 231 -10.86 20.77 -39.65
CA LEU A 231 -11.76 20.62 -38.49
C LEU A 231 -11.71 19.20 -37.91
N MET A 232 -11.72 18.17 -38.77
CA MET A 232 -11.62 16.77 -38.33
C MET A 232 -10.26 16.47 -37.70
N ALA A 233 -9.16 16.98 -38.27
CA ALA A 233 -7.83 16.87 -37.70
C ALA A 233 -7.75 17.57 -36.33
N PHE A 234 -8.29 18.80 -36.21
CA PHE A 234 -8.36 19.51 -34.93
C PHE A 234 -9.12 18.72 -33.88
N LYS A 235 -10.29 18.17 -34.26
CA LYS A 235 -11.07 17.32 -33.35
C LYS A 235 -10.28 16.11 -32.85
N ALA A 236 -9.57 15.42 -33.74
CA ALA A 236 -8.73 14.26 -33.37
C ALA A 236 -7.60 14.67 -32.40
N TYR A 237 -6.90 15.78 -32.64
CA TYR A 237 -5.89 16.31 -31.73
C TYR A 237 -6.49 16.75 -30.39
N LYS A 238 -7.67 17.38 -30.41
CA LYS A 238 -8.38 17.76 -29.19
C LYS A 238 -8.76 16.56 -28.35
N ASP A 239 -9.34 15.52 -28.93
CA ASP A 239 -9.72 14.31 -28.20
C ASP A 239 -8.49 13.61 -27.60
N GLN A 240 -7.35 13.60 -28.33
CA GLN A 240 -6.09 13.09 -27.81
C GLN A 240 -5.50 13.97 -26.70
N PHE A 241 -5.55 15.28 -26.83
CA PHE A 241 -5.12 16.25 -25.82
C PHE A 241 -5.93 16.10 -24.54
N ASP A 242 -7.25 16.08 -24.65
CA ASP A 242 -8.17 15.93 -23.50
C ASP A 242 -7.87 14.64 -22.72
N GLY A 243 -7.77 13.51 -23.42
CA GLY A 243 -7.49 12.22 -22.76
C GLY A 243 -6.14 12.20 -22.05
N ARG A 244 -5.09 12.79 -22.64
CA ARG A 244 -3.75 12.83 -22.03
C ARG A 244 -3.64 13.79 -20.86
N VAL A 245 -4.18 15.01 -21.00
CA VAL A 245 -4.15 16.01 -19.93
C VAL A 245 -5.05 15.58 -18.76
N ALA A 246 -6.24 15.06 -19.04
CA ALA A 246 -7.10 14.49 -18.01
C ALA A 246 -6.38 13.34 -17.28
N GLY A 247 -5.72 12.43 -18.03
CA GLY A 247 -4.90 11.36 -17.45
C GLY A 247 -3.76 11.88 -16.57
N LEU A 248 -3.07 12.96 -16.95
CA LEU A 248 -2.03 13.59 -16.13
C LEU A 248 -2.60 14.17 -14.82
N ILE A 249 -3.74 14.86 -14.92
CA ILE A 249 -4.42 15.41 -13.74
C ILE A 249 -4.86 14.28 -12.81
N GLU A 250 -5.45 13.20 -13.34
CA GLU A 250 -5.83 12.03 -12.53
C GLU A 250 -4.64 11.42 -11.82
N LYS A 251 -3.52 11.19 -12.52
CA LYS A 251 -2.28 10.64 -11.93
C LYS A 251 -1.74 11.52 -10.81
N TYR A 252 -1.82 12.85 -10.97
CA TYR A 252 -1.44 13.77 -9.89
C TYR A 252 -2.29 13.56 -8.63
N PHE A 253 -3.62 13.43 -8.79
CA PHE A 253 -4.52 13.20 -7.66
C PHE A 253 -4.41 11.78 -7.10
N GLU A 254 -4.17 10.77 -7.94
CA GLU A 254 -3.84 9.41 -7.50
C GLU A 254 -2.58 9.38 -6.63
N LEU A 255 -1.51 10.07 -7.04
CA LEU A 255 -0.28 10.19 -6.25
C LEU A 255 -0.53 10.89 -4.90
N ARG A 256 -1.40 11.93 -4.88
CA ARG A 256 -1.81 12.54 -3.60
C ARG A 256 -2.63 11.57 -2.72
N MET A 257 -3.42 10.69 -3.32
CA MET A 257 -4.19 9.68 -2.59
C MET A 257 -3.28 8.59 -2.02
N LEU A 258 -2.16 8.26 -2.69
CA LEU A 258 -1.16 7.32 -2.19
C LEU A 258 -0.56 7.74 -0.84
N ARG A 259 -0.62 9.03 -0.51
CA ARG A 259 -0.20 9.50 0.83
C ARG A 259 -0.96 8.77 1.95
N LEU A 260 -2.25 8.48 1.75
CA LEU A 260 -3.06 7.75 2.73
C LEU A 260 -2.51 6.32 2.93
N GLN A 261 -2.16 5.63 1.84
CA GLN A 261 -1.53 4.30 1.93
C GLN A 261 -0.10 4.38 2.48
N GLY A 262 0.63 5.45 2.12
CA GLY A 262 1.98 5.73 2.64
C GLY A 262 1.99 5.95 4.14
N GLU A 263 1.05 6.68 4.72
CA GLU A 263 0.90 6.89 6.16
C GLU A 263 0.64 5.56 6.90
N ARG A 264 -0.11 4.64 6.27
CA ARG A 264 -0.35 3.30 6.82
C ARG A 264 0.89 2.40 6.75
N LEU A 265 1.60 2.42 5.64
CA LEU A 265 2.84 1.68 5.46
C LEU A 265 3.97 2.23 6.36
N ALA A 266 3.99 3.54 6.59
CA ALA A 266 4.95 4.22 7.45
C ALA A 266 4.93 3.68 8.89
N ASP A 267 3.78 3.26 9.40
CA ASP A 267 3.67 2.63 10.71
C ASP A 267 4.46 1.31 10.82
N ILE A 268 4.61 0.58 9.72
CA ILE A 268 5.49 -0.61 9.66
C ILE A 268 6.94 -0.16 9.48
N VAL A 269 7.22 0.60 8.41
CA VAL A 269 8.58 0.88 7.93
C VAL A 269 9.36 1.83 8.84
N LEU A 270 8.68 2.77 9.52
CA LEU A 270 9.31 3.73 10.43
C LEU A 270 9.41 3.22 11.87
N THR A 271 8.73 2.12 12.20
CA THR A 271 8.91 1.49 13.51
C THR A 271 10.32 0.89 13.58
N LYS A 272 11.04 1.22 14.63
CA LYS A 272 12.41 0.74 14.83
C LYS A 272 12.41 -0.77 14.97
N PRO A 273 13.25 -1.49 14.20
CA PRO A 273 13.44 -2.93 14.39
C PRO A 273 14.09 -3.21 15.76
N GLU A 274 14.02 -4.43 16.22
CA GLU A 274 14.83 -4.89 17.33
C GLU A 274 16.30 -4.61 17.01
N SER A 275 17.04 -4.16 18.00
CA SER A 275 18.46 -3.89 17.85
C SER A 275 19.17 -5.20 17.54
N GLU A 276 19.49 -5.43 16.28
CA GLU A 276 20.47 -6.45 15.92
C GLU A 276 21.81 -6.04 16.55
N SER A 277 22.35 -6.88 17.39
CA SER A 277 23.73 -6.72 17.85
C SER A 277 24.63 -6.91 16.62
N LEU A 278 25.12 -5.83 16.04
CA LEU A 278 26.10 -5.86 14.94
C LEU A 278 27.45 -6.48 15.34
N PHE A 279 27.59 -6.76 16.62
CA PHE A 279 28.76 -7.43 17.18
C PHE A 279 28.28 -8.59 18.06
N PRO A 280 28.87 -9.78 17.97
CA PRO A 280 28.78 -10.75 19.07
C PRO A 280 29.16 -9.96 20.32
N ALA A 281 28.26 -9.94 21.32
CA ALA A 281 28.52 -9.22 22.55
C ALA A 281 29.96 -9.57 23.00
N PRO A 282 30.82 -8.57 23.35
CA PRO A 282 32.12 -8.90 23.98
C PRO A 282 31.79 -9.74 25.22
N GLY A 283 32.12 -11.01 25.23
CA GLY A 283 31.72 -11.96 26.27
C GLY A 283 30.55 -12.87 25.86
N ALA A 284 30.17 -12.97 24.54
CA ALA A 284 29.42 -14.14 24.10
C ALA A 284 30.14 -15.35 24.66
N PRO A 285 29.47 -16.25 25.46
CA PRO A 285 30.12 -17.34 26.15
C PRO A 285 30.96 -18.07 25.12
N GLY A 286 32.23 -17.92 25.30
CA GLY A 286 33.19 -18.52 24.40
C GLY A 286 32.92 -20.01 24.39
N THR A 287 33.27 -20.63 23.35
CA THR A 287 33.39 -22.01 22.95
C THR A 287 33.77 -23.02 24.05
N ASP A 288 33.82 -22.63 25.31
CA ASP A 288 34.23 -23.51 26.43
C ASP A 288 33.08 -24.33 27.04
N GLY A 289 31.88 -24.29 26.48
CA GLY A 289 30.76 -25.15 26.92
C GLY A 289 30.21 -24.84 28.34
N ALA A 290 30.67 -23.79 28.98
CA ALA A 290 30.19 -23.40 30.31
C ALA A 290 28.81 -22.73 30.23
N VAL A 291 27.83 -23.25 30.94
CA VAL A 291 26.49 -22.65 31.07
C VAL A 291 26.61 -21.30 31.80
N PRO A 292 26.14 -20.16 31.23
CA PRO A 292 26.29 -18.88 31.88
C PRO A 292 25.33 -18.70 33.07
N VAL A 293 25.72 -17.87 34.04
CA VAL A 293 24.87 -17.41 35.13
C VAL A 293 23.87 -16.37 34.59
N ILE A 294 22.59 -16.44 34.96
CA ILE A 294 21.57 -15.44 34.63
C ILE A 294 21.38 -14.55 35.87
N ARG A 295 21.57 -13.23 35.73
CA ARG A 295 21.39 -12.27 36.82
C ARG A 295 20.38 -11.21 36.38
N MET A 296 19.36 -11.00 37.19
CA MET A 296 18.41 -9.90 37.07
C MET A 296 18.72 -8.87 38.15
N GLN A 297 18.78 -7.60 37.79
CA GLN A 297 19.14 -6.51 38.69
C GLN A 297 18.13 -5.38 38.61
N GLY A 298 17.36 -5.18 39.66
CA GLY A 298 16.36 -4.12 39.79
C GLY A 298 15.33 -4.14 38.65
N LEU A 299 14.94 -5.32 38.19
CA LEU A 299 14.15 -5.50 36.98
C LEU A 299 12.74 -4.94 37.14
N ARG A 300 12.36 -3.96 36.30
CA ARG A 300 11.01 -3.39 36.23
C ARG A 300 10.44 -3.43 34.81
N PHE A 301 9.15 -3.72 34.73
CA PHE A 301 8.46 -3.75 33.45
C PHE A 301 6.98 -3.35 33.59
N ARG A 302 6.48 -2.62 32.57
CA ARG A 302 5.07 -2.30 32.34
C ARG A 302 4.80 -2.27 30.84
N TYR A 303 3.58 -2.61 30.43
CA TYR A 303 3.23 -2.69 29.01
C TYR A 303 3.08 -1.31 28.36
N ALA A 304 2.64 -0.30 29.10
CA ALA A 304 2.61 1.09 28.66
C ALA A 304 3.13 2.02 29.78
N GLU A 305 3.55 3.23 29.43
CA GLU A 305 4.08 4.20 30.39
C GLU A 305 3.10 4.59 31.50
N THR A 306 1.81 4.52 31.20
CA THR A 306 0.70 4.84 32.12
C THR A 306 0.24 3.63 32.94
N ASP A 307 0.68 2.43 32.61
CA ASP A 307 0.23 1.20 33.29
C ASP A 307 0.98 1.00 34.62
N PRO A 308 0.36 0.29 35.57
CA PRO A 308 1.05 -0.12 36.80
C PRO A 308 2.19 -1.09 36.48
N TRP A 309 3.19 -1.15 37.34
CA TRP A 309 4.29 -2.08 37.21
C TRP A 309 3.77 -3.54 37.29
N VAL A 310 4.03 -4.34 36.27
CA VAL A 310 3.73 -5.78 36.24
C VAL A 310 4.86 -6.57 36.90
N VAL A 311 6.09 -6.12 36.66
CA VAL A 311 7.30 -6.57 37.35
C VAL A 311 7.90 -5.36 38.02
N ASP A 312 8.15 -5.42 39.33
CA ASP A 312 8.60 -4.27 40.14
C ASP A 312 9.78 -4.62 41.03
N GLY A 313 10.99 -4.28 40.57
CA GLY A 313 12.23 -4.36 41.33
C GLY A 313 12.69 -5.79 41.65
N ILE A 314 12.67 -6.70 40.63
CA ILE A 314 13.11 -8.08 40.88
C ILE A 314 14.63 -8.17 40.77
N ASP A 315 15.24 -8.72 41.82
CA ASP A 315 16.63 -9.16 41.88
C ASP A 315 16.69 -10.67 42.04
N LEU A 316 17.32 -11.36 41.08
CA LEU A 316 17.44 -12.84 41.08
C LEU A 316 18.68 -13.25 40.36
N THR A 317 19.35 -14.25 40.89
CA THR A 317 20.51 -14.92 40.27
C THR A 317 20.22 -16.42 40.13
N ILE A 318 20.34 -16.94 38.91
CA ILE A 318 20.17 -18.34 38.59
C ILE A 318 21.55 -18.90 38.25
N GLN A 319 22.01 -19.91 39.03
CA GLN A 319 23.30 -20.53 38.85
C GLN A 319 23.30 -21.60 37.73
N PRO A 320 24.42 -21.92 37.12
CA PRO A 320 24.51 -23.00 36.16
C PRO A 320 24.01 -24.32 36.75
N GLY A 321 23.11 -25.01 36.02
CA GLY A 321 22.53 -26.30 36.46
C GLY A 321 21.44 -26.18 37.51
N GLU A 322 21.04 -24.95 37.90
CA GLU A 322 19.94 -24.70 38.82
C GLU A 322 18.58 -24.80 38.10
N SER A 323 17.60 -25.41 38.78
CA SER A 323 16.20 -25.42 38.33
C SER A 323 15.39 -24.47 39.18
N VAL A 324 14.77 -23.46 38.54
CA VAL A 324 14.00 -22.43 39.23
C VAL A 324 12.54 -22.51 38.79
N ALA A 325 11.61 -22.46 39.72
CA ALA A 325 10.17 -22.40 39.46
C ALA A 325 9.56 -21.06 39.95
N PHE A 326 8.89 -20.35 39.03
CA PHE A 326 8.12 -19.15 39.38
C PHE A 326 6.68 -19.55 39.75
N VAL A 327 6.30 -19.40 41.02
CA VAL A 327 4.97 -19.76 41.54
C VAL A 327 4.23 -18.50 42.01
N GLY A 328 2.91 -18.50 41.87
CA GLY A 328 2.06 -17.40 42.29
C GLY A 328 0.69 -17.43 41.59
N PRO A 329 -0.26 -16.57 42.02
CA PRO A 329 -1.60 -16.51 41.46
C PRO A 329 -1.59 -16.13 39.97
N SER A 330 -2.70 -16.39 39.27
CA SER A 330 -2.84 -15.95 37.85
C SER A 330 -2.78 -14.42 37.78
N GLY A 331 -2.07 -13.89 36.79
CA GLY A 331 -1.93 -12.45 36.58
C GLY A 331 -0.83 -11.75 37.38
N CYS A 332 -0.05 -12.47 38.21
CA CYS A 332 1.03 -11.84 39.01
C CYS A 332 2.33 -11.56 38.23
N GLY A 333 2.33 -11.70 36.90
CA GLY A 333 3.47 -11.35 36.06
C GLY A 333 4.45 -12.47 35.73
N LYS A 334 4.17 -13.76 36.05
CA LYS A 334 5.08 -14.89 35.75
C LYS A 334 5.46 -15.00 34.26
N THR A 335 4.46 -15.01 33.39
CA THR A 335 4.68 -15.07 31.93
C THR A 335 5.44 -13.84 31.44
N THR A 336 5.13 -12.66 31.99
CA THR A 336 5.87 -11.43 31.68
C THR A 336 7.32 -11.51 32.07
N LEU A 337 7.62 -12.06 33.27
CA LEU A 337 8.99 -12.27 33.73
C LEU A 337 9.75 -13.26 32.84
N ILE A 338 9.09 -14.36 32.43
CA ILE A 338 9.70 -15.32 31.48
C ILE A 338 9.98 -14.62 30.14
N ASN A 339 9.04 -13.85 29.59
CA ASN A 339 9.25 -13.11 28.34
C ASN A 339 10.37 -12.06 28.44
N LEU A 340 10.58 -11.46 29.60
CA LEU A 340 11.74 -10.59 29.86
C LEU A 340 13.05 -11.37 29.85
N ILE A 341 13.09 -12.53 30.51
CA ILE A 341 14.27 -13.41 30.54
C ILE A 341 14.62 -13.93 29.13
N LEU A 342 13.61 -14.22 28.31
CA LEU A 342 13.78 -14.66 26.92
C LEU A 342 14.14 -13.51 25.96
N GLY A 343 14.19 -12.27 26.45
CA GLY A 343 14.44 -11.09 25.61
C GLY A 343 13.35 -10.80 24.60
N VAL A 344 12.11 -11.30 24.84
CA VAL A 344 10.93 -10.98 24.03
C VAL A 344 10.49 -9.53 24.31
N PHE A 345 10.60 -9.11 25.58
CA PHE A 345 10.36 -7.73 26.00
C PHE A 345 11.65 -7.08 26.53
N PRO A 346 11.96 -5.85 26.11
CA PRO A 346 13.02 -5.10 26.73
C PRO A 346 12.57 -4.64 28.13
N PRO A 347 13.40 -4.73 29.20
CA PRO A 347 13.07 -4.20 30.49
C PRO A 347 12.91 -2.67 30.45
N ALA A 348 11.94 -2.13 31.19
CA ALA A 348 11.75 -0.67 31.32
C ALA A 348 12.86 -0.07 32.19
N GLU A 349 13.15 -0.71 33.33
CA GLU A 349 14.25 -0.35 34.24
C GLU A 349 14.99 -1.63 34.67
N GLY A 350 16.22 -1.47 35.12
CA GLY A 350 17.09 -2.60 35.48
C GLY A 350 17.73 -3.26 34.26
N ASP A 351 18.34 -4.42 34.47
CA ASP A 351 19.00 -5.19 33.41
C ASP A 351 18.94 -6.70 33.70
N ILE A 352 19.07 -7.47 32.62
CA ILE A 352 19.25 -8.92 32.65
C ILE A 352 20.61 -9.23 32.05
N LEU A 353 21.46 -9.85 32.84
CA LEU A 353 22.82 -10.23 32.46
C LEU A 353 22.86 -11.74 32.27
N ILE A 354 23.47 -12.20 31.21
CA ILE A 354 23.75 -13.62 30.93
C ILE A 354 25.25 -13.77 30.79
N GLY A 355 25.86 -14.35 31.82
CA GLY A 355 27.29 -14.17 32.03
C GLY A 355 27.59 -12.69 32.22
N ASP A 356 28.40 -12.12 31.30
CA ASP A 356 28.73 -10.68 31.30
C ASP A 356 27.95 -9.88 30.20
N ALA A 357 27.10 -10.55 29.42
CA ALA A 357 26.33 -9.92 28.35
C ALA A 357 25.02 -9.33 28.88
N SER A 358 24.79 -8.02 28.64
CA SER A 358 23.56 -7.31 29.00
C SER A 358 22.53 -7.44 27.89
N LEU A 359 21.31 -7.84 28.23
CA LEU A 359 20.17 -7.86 27.28
C LEU A 359 19.81 -6.48 26.75
N ARG A 360 19.94 -5.47 27.58
CA ARG A 360 19.61 -4.07 27.22
C ARG A 360 20.59 -3.49 26.19
N ARG A 361 21.83 -4.01 26.11
CA ARG A 361 22.88 -3.56 25.20
C ARG A 361 22.96 -4.36 23.89
N GLY A 362 21.94 -5.12 23.53
CA GLY A 362 21.86 -5.85 22.27
C GLY A 362 22.12 -7.35 22.36
N GLY A 363 22.18 -7.93 23.58
CA GLY A 363 22.40 -9.36 23.79
C GLY A 363 21.22 -10.29 23.49
N GLY A 364 20.08 -9.79 23.03
CA GLY A 364 18.85 -10.58 22.89
C GLY A 364 18.91 -11.69 21.83
N GLU A 365 19.59 -11.46 20.72
CA GLU A 365 19.73 -12.48 19.67
C GLU A 365 20.71 -13.59 20.07
N ALA A 366 21.85 -13.21 20.65
CA ALA A 366 22.82 -14.16 21.19
C ALA A 366 22.21 -15.03 22.30
N LEU A 367 21.32 -14.43 23.12
CA LEU A 367 20.58 -15.16 24.14
C LEU A 367 19.62 -16.18 23.53
N ARG A 368 18.78 -15.77 22.57
CA ARG A 368 17.79 -16.65 21.94
C ARG A 368 18.43 -17.85 21.25
N SER A 369 19.65 -17.71 20.74
CA SER A 369 20.40 -18.85 20.17
C SER A 369 20.88 -19.88 21.20
N MET A 370 20.90 -19.52 22.48
CA MET A 370 21.35 -20.41 23.57
C MET A 370 20.23 -21.03 24.39
N ILE A 371 18.99 -20.56 24.20
CA ILE A 371 17.82 -20.95 24.99
C ILE A 371 16.84 -21.76 24.14
N GLY A 372 16.46 -22.96 24.62
CA GLY A 372 15.30 -23.67 24.14
C GLY A 372 14.08 -23.28 24.96
N THR A 373 12.97 -22.94 24.28
CA THR A 373 11.72 -22.54 24.93
C THR A 373 10.56 -23.45 24.58
N VAL A 374 9.70 -23.74 25.54
CA VAL A 374 8.40 -24.36 25.32
C VAL A 374 7.35 -23.42 25.90
N MET A 375 6.54 -22.84 25.01
CA MET A 375 5.50 -21.88 25.40
C MET A 375 4.14 -22.59 25.58
N GLN A 376 3.24 -21.97 26.30
CA GLN A 376 1.90 -22.54 26.55
C GLN A 376 1.07 -22.64 25.25
N ASP A 377 1.21 -21.69 24.35
CA ASP A 377 0.44 -21.55 23.09
C ASP A 377 1.38 -21.59 21.87
N ASP A 378 2.22 -22.64 21.77
CA ASP A 378 3.11 -22.83 20.64
C ASP A 378 2.33 -23.00 19.33
N THR A 379 2.76 -22.28 18.28
CA THR A 379 2.15 -22.32 16.96
C THR A 379 3.01 -23.18 16.04
N LEU A 380 2.42 -24.24 15.50
CA LEU A 380 3.08 -25.05 14.48
C LEU A 380 2.94 -24.40 13.11
N PHE A 381 4.05 -24.33 12.38
CA PHE A 381 4.07 -23.85 11.01
C PHE A 381 3.76 -24.98 10.02
N ALA A 382 3.21 -24.64 8.86
CA ALA A 382 2.95 -25.59 7.80
C ALA A 382 4.27 -26.17 7.28
N GLY A 383 4.45 -27.48 7.41
CA GLY A 383 5.66 -28.19 7.05
C GLY A 383 5.68 -29.58 7.67
N SER A 384 6.82 -30.26 7.62
CA SER A 384 6.99 -31.54 8.28
C SER A 384 7.16 -31.36 9.80
N ILE A 385 7.00 -32.44 10.57
CA ILE A 385 7.30 -32.46 12.00
C ILE A 385 8.79 -32.11 12.22
N ALA A 386 9.68 -32.62 11.36
CA ALA A 386 11.11 -32.32 11.42
C ALA A 386 11.37 -30.80 11.24
N ASP A 387 10.70 -30.15 10.29
CA ASP A 387 10.84 -28.70 10.07
C ASP A 387 10.39 -27.88 11.30
N ASN A 388 9.36 -28.33 12.02
CA ASN A 388 8.89 -27.68 13.24
C ASN A 388 9.77 -27.98 14.47
N ILE A 389 10.54 -29.07 14.49
CA ILE A 389 11.50 -29.40 15.56
C ILE A 389 12.83 -28.65 15.35
N CYS A 390 13.24 -28.49 14.09
CA CYS A 390 14.48 -27.81 13.71
C CYS A 390 14.35 -26.31 13.48
N PHE A 391 13.19 -25.75 13.84
CA PHE A 391 12.84 -24.36 13.58
C PHE A 391 13.73 -23.36 14.31
#